data_e093a13b3d1ec351c17efd0d87a0aacd
#
_entry.id   e093a13b3d1ec351c17efd0d87a0aacd
#
_cell.length_a   1.000
_cell.length_b   1.000
_cell.length_c   1.000
_cell.angle_alpha   90.00
_cell.angle_beta   90.00
_cell.angle_gamma   90.00
#
_symmetry.space_group_name_H-M   'P 1'
#
loop_
_entity.id
_entity.type
_entity.pdbx_description
1 polymer ?
#
loop_
_entity_poly.entity_id
_entity_poly.type
_entity_poly.pdbx_seq_one_letter_code
_entity_poly.pdbx_strand_id
1 'polypeptide(L)'
;MGKPQHSDARRSLYPATEPHRSGWLRVSPVHEIYWEESGNPRGKPAVFVHGGPGAGSSPQARGFFDPKRYRIVVFDQRGCGRSRPHASLEDNTTWHLVSDMEQLREHLGIERWLVFGGSWGSTLALAYAQKHPKHVSELVLRGIFMLRKAEIDWFYQQGASAIFPDRWEGYLAAIPKRERGDLVAAFHRRLTSRSQATRLAAARAWSTWEAATSFLHTNEDNVDKWGEEEFAIAVARIECHYFVNKGFLEREDQLLRGVRRIRHIPAVIVQGRYDVVCPMMTAWELHRAWPEADFRVVPDAGHSALEPGITHELVSATDRYARARATPAAAARGPRGRVPSPRAARPPRGPSRAAGSRRS
;
A
#
# COMPACT_ATOMS: atom_id res chain seq x y z
N MET A 1 -30.17 5.37 -34.93
CA MET A 1 -29.60 4.14 -34.38
C MET A 1 -29.02 4.46 -33.00
N GLY A 2 -29.77 4.19 -31.97
CA GLY A 2 -29.35 4.43 -30.56
C GLY A 2 -28.26 3.44 -30.16
N LYS A 3 -27.15 3.95 -29.64
CA LYS A 3 -26.16 3.11 -28.94
C LYS A 3 -26.84 2.50 -27.72
N PRO A 4 -26.68 1.21 -27.43
CA PRO A 4 -27.20 0.63 -26.21
C PRO A 4 -26.53 1.32 -25.02
N GLN A 5 -27.30 2.01 -24.18
CA GLN A 5 -26.91 2.42 -22.86
C GLN A 5 -26.78 1.13 -22.03
N HIS A 6 -25.56 0.58 -21.94
CA HIS A 6 -25.24 -0.29 -20.86
C HIS A 6 -25.22 0.56 -19.58
N SER A 7 -26.30 0.52 -18.84
CA SER A 7 -26.30 0.91 -17.45
C SER A 7 -25.51 -0.14 -16.69
N ASP A 8 -24.18 -0.10 -16.79
CA ASP A 8 -23.35 -0.85 -15.84
C ASP A 8 -23.53 -0.14 -14.49
N ALA A 9 -24.41 -0.71 -13.66
CA ALA A 9 -24.59 -0.23 -12.30
C ALA A 9 -23.23 -0.29 -11.60
N ARG A 10 -22.73 0.87 -11.15
CA ARG A 10 -21.46 0.96 -10.43
C ARG A 10 -21.47 0.01 -9.23
N ARG A 11 -20.41 -0.77 -9.05
CA ARG A 11 -20.24 -1.61 -7.85
C ARG A 11 -20.15 -0.71 -6.62
N SER A 12 -20.84 -1.10 -5.57
CA SER A 12 -20.73 -0.56 -4.21
C SER A 12 -19.94 -1.52 -3.33
N LEU A 13 -19.63 -1.08 -2.12
CA LEU A 13 -19.08 -1.98 -1.09
C LEU A 13 -20.03 -3.16 -0.83
N TYR A 14 -19.48 -4.29 -0.51
CA TYR A 14 -20.24 -5.41 0.03
C TYR A 14 -20.86 -5.03 1.38
N PRO A 15 -21.96 -5.67 1.78
CA PRO A 15 -22.58 -5.43 3.08
C PRO A 15 -21.61 -5.62 4.24
N ALA A 16 -21.87 -4.91 5.32
CA ALA A 16 -21.08 -5.02 6.54
C ALA A 16 -20.98 -6.50 6.99
N THR A 17 -19.77 -6.90 7.32
CA THR A 17 -19.45 -8.25 7.79
C THR A 17 -18.71 -8.14 9.11
N GLU A 18 -19.19 -8.79 10.16
CA GLU A 18 -18.52 -8.80 11.44
C GLU A 18 -17.32 -9.76 11.45
N PRO A 19 -16.25 -9.43 12.20
CA PRO A 19 -15.14 -10.34 12.37
C PRO A 19 -15.58 -11.59 13.14
N HIS A 20 -15.17 -12.74 12.66
CA HIS A 20 -15.36 -14.00 13.38
C HIS A 20 -14.17 -14.32 14.29
N ARG A 21 -13.05 -13.61 14.13
CA ARG A 21 -11.84 -13.72 14.95
C ARG A 21 -11.11 -12.39 15.01
N SER A 22 -10.58 -12.03 16.18
CA SER A 22 -9.76 -10.83 16.36
C SER A 22 -8.82 -11.00 17.54
N GLY A 23 -7.82 -10.15 17.65
CA GLY A 23 -6.87 -10.17 18.75
C GLY A 23 -5.76 -9.13 18.62
N TRP A 24 -4.80 -9.21 19.52
CA TRP A 24 -3.58 -8.42 19.49
C TRP A 24 -2.38 -9.35 19.29
N LEU A 25 -1.52 -9.00 18.37
CA LEU A 25 -0.25 -9.69 18.14
C LEU A 25 0.90 -8.84 18.68
N ARG A 26 1.66 -9.39 19.60
CA ARG A 26 2.89 -8.76 20.08
C ARG A 26 3.96 -8.88 19.00
N VAL A 27 4.34 -7.76 18.40
CA VAL A 27 5.31 -7.68 17.29
C VAL A 27 6.68 -7.16 17.75
N SER A 28 6.75 -6.61 18.96
CA SER A 28 8.01 -6.18 19.61
C SER A 28 7.81 -6.10 21.12
N PRO A 29 8.87 -5.85 21.93
CA PRO A 29 8.72 -5.60 23.35
C PRO A 29 7.76 -4.44 23.68
N VAL A 30 7.64 -3.46 22.78
CA VAL A 30 6.84 -2.24 22.97
C VAL A 30 5.47 -2.35 22.34
N HIS A 31 5.34 -3.00 21.16
CA HIS A 31 4.15 -2.90 20.31
C HIS A 31 3.32 -4.18 20.27
N GLU A 32 1.99 -3.98 20.37
CA GLU A 32 0.96 -4.96 20.04
C GLU A 32 0.08 -4.38 18.92
N ILE A 33 -0.01 -5.07 17.79
CA ILE A 33 -0.90 -4.68 16.69
C ILE A 33 -2.23 -5.40 16.81
N TYR A 34 -3.33 -4.66 16.62
CA TYR A 34 -4.66 -5.24 16.53
C TYR A 34 -4.88 -5.83 15.14
N TRP A 35 -5.53 -6.97 15.09
CA TRP A 35 -5.96 -7.62 13.84
C TRP A 35 -7.32 -8.28 13.99
N GLU A 36 -7.99 -8.46 12.85
CA GLU A 36 -9.27 -9.15 12.76
C GLU A 36 -9.39 -9.94 11.46
N GLU A 37 -10.13 -11.03 11.49
CA GLU A 37 -10.51 -11.85 10.34
C GLU A 37 -12.02 -11.87 10.17
N SER A 38 -12.48 -11.65 8.94
CA SER A 38 -13.89 -11.71 8.55
C SER A 38 -14.07 -12.47 7.23
N GLY A 39 -15.31 -12.67 6.82
CA GLY A 39 -15.66 -13.38 5.60
C GLY A 39 -15.49 -14.90 5.71
N ASN A 40 -15.05 -15.55 4.63
CA ASN A 40 -14.91 -17.00 4.54
C ASN A 40 -13.55 -17.48 5.08
N PRO A 41 -13.48 -18.22 6.20
CA PRO A 41 -12.20 -18.70 6.75
C PRO A 41 -11.37 -19.58 5.80
N ARG A 42 -12.04 -20.21 4.80
CA ARG A 42 -11.40 -21.03 3.76
C ARG A 42 -11.29 -20.31 2.42
N GLY A 43 -11.64 -19.02 2.40
CA GLY A 43 -11.57 -18.17 1.22
C GLY A 43 -10.14 -17.80 0.85
N LYS A 44 -9.99 -17.06 -0.24
CA LYS A 44 -8.73 -16.50 -0.68
C LYS A 44 -8.23 -15.47 0.35
N PRO A 45 -7.01 -15.60 0.90
CA PRO A 45 -6.51 -14.63 1.86
C PRO A 45 -6.29 -13.26 1.21
N ALA A 46 -6.76 -12.22 1.88
CA ALA A 46 -6.50 -10.83 1.52
C ALA A 46 -6.22 -10.00 2.76
N VAL A 47 -5.26 -9.08 2.69
CA VAL A 47 -4.96 -8.12 3.75
C VAL A 47 -5.25 -6.71 3.28
N PHE A 48 -5.99 -5.96 4.11
CA PHE A 48 -6.22 -4.53 3.91
C PHE A 48 -5.18 -3.73 4.69
N VAL A 49 -4.44 -2.88 3.98
CA VAL A 49 -3.38 -2.01 4.51
C VAL A 49 -3.90 -0.57 4.49
N HIS A 50 -4.24 -0.04 5.68
CA HIS A 50 -4.82 1.30 5.80
C HIS A 50 -3.82 2.42 5.49
N GLY A 51 -4.34 3.61 5.24
CA GLY A 51 -3.60 4.83 4.92
C GLY A 51 -3.12 5.61 6.15
N GLY A 52 -2.79 6.86 5.94
CA GLY A 52 -2.11 7.77 6.84
C GLY A 52 -0.65 7.95 6.40
N PRO A 53 0.35 7.42 7.16
CA PRO A 53 0.28 6.42 8.24
C PRO A 53 -0.41 6.92 9.50
N GLY A 54 -1.06 6.01 10.22
CA GLY A 54 -1.66 6.38 11.50
C GLY A 54 -3.19 6.48 11.53
N ALA A 55 -3.88 6.36 10.38
CA ALA A 55 -5.34 6.46 10.33
C ALA A 55 -6.07 5.28 11.00
N GLY A 56 -5.43 4.12 11.10
CA GLY A 56 -6.12 2.91 11.55
C GLY A 56 -7.10 2.38 10.51
N SER A 57 -7.75 1.29 10.83
CA SER A 57 -8.74 0.65 9.96
C SER A 57 -10.17 0.97 10.41
N SER A 58 -11.10 0.85 9.47
CA SER A 58 -12.53 1.01 9.73
C SER A 58 -13.32 -0.23 9.27
N PRO A 59 -14.55 -0.44 9.75
CA PRO A 59 -15.40 -1.54 9.30
C PRO A 59 -15.62 -1.56 7.78
N GLN A 60 -15.61 -0.38 7.12
CA GLN A 60 -15.76 -0.27 5.67
C GLN A 60 -14.64 -0.97 4.89
N ALA A 61 -13.46 -1.14 5.48
CA ALA A 61 -12.33 -1.84 4.86
C ALA A 61 -12.70 -3.26 4.40
N ARG A 62 -13.56 -3.94 5.16
CA ARG A 62 -14.02 -5.29 4.85
C ARG A 62 -14.91 -5.33 3.61
N GLY A 63 -15.65 -4.23 3.34
CA GLY A 63 -16.60 -4.12 2.24
C GLY A 63 -15.98 -4.09 0.84
N PHE A 64 -14.68 -3.93 0.71
CA PHE A 64 -13.99 -4.04 -0.59
C PHE A 64 -13.85 -5.48 -1.09
N PHE A 65 -14.23 -6.48 -0.31
CA PHE A 65 -14.05 -7.91 -0.61
C PHE A 65 -15.36 -8.67 -0.51
N ASP A 66 -15.61 -9.60 -1.46
CA ASP A 66 -16.73 -10.55 -1.37
C ASP A 66 -16.53 -11.48 -0.15
N PRO A 67 -17.34 -11.36 0.91
CA PRO A 67 -17.17 -12.14 2.13
C PRO A 67 -17.39 -13.65 1.94
N LYS A 68 -18.00 -14.07 0.85
CA LYS A 68 -18.16 -15.49 0.53
C LYS A 68 -16.90 -16.10 -0.07
N ARG A 69 -16.03 -15.28 -0.65
CA ARG A 69 -14.85 -15.70 -1.42
C ARG A 69 -13.53 -15.41 -0.73
N TYR A 70 -13.49 -14.38 0.11
CA TYR A 70 -12.27 -13.93 0.76
C TYR A 70 -12.22 -14.30 2.24
N ARG A 71 -11.05 -14.70 2.71
CA ARG A 71 -10.58 -14.61 4.10
C ARG A 71 -9.98 -13.23 4.27
N ILE A 72 -10.73 -12.32 4.86
CA ILE A 72 -10.40 -10.89 4.90
C ILE A 72 -9.66 -10.60 6.20
N VAL A 73 -8.42 -10.17 6.09
CA VAL A 73 -7.59 -9.72 7.21
C VAL A 73 -7.53 -8.19 7.20
N VAL A 74 -7.87 -7.58 8.33
CA VAL A 74 -7.70 -6.16 8.58
C VAL A 74 -6.86 -6.00 9.83
N PHE A 75 -5.94 -5.07 9.85
CA PHE A 75 -5.11 -4.79 11.02
C PHE A 75 -4.85 -3.30 11.17
N ASP A 76 -4.60 -2.87 12.38
CA ASP A 76 -4.16 -1.51 12.69
C ASP A 76 -2.63 -1.51 12.85
N GLN A 77 -1.95 -0.64 12.10
CA GLN A 77 -0.50 -0.51 12.16
C GLN A 77 -0.06 0.04 13.54
N ARG A 78 1.23 0.07 13.82
CA ARG A 78 1.75 0.55 15.12
C ARG A 78 1.24 1.94 15.46
N GLY A 79 0.81 2.12 16.69
CA GLY A 79 0.44 3.42 17.24
C GLY A 79 -0.94 3.95 16.84
N CYS A 80 -1.72 3.26 16.04
CA CYS A 80 -3.00 3.77 15.57
C CYS A 80 -4.16 2.80 15.79
N GLY A 81 -5.37 3.30 15.67
CA GLY A 81 -6.58 2.53 15.86
C GLY A 81 -6.58 1.83 17.22
N ARG A 82 -6.73 0.52 17.22
CA ARG A 82 -6.75 -0.35 18.42
C ARG A 82 -5.38 -0.90 18.80
N SER A 83 -4.33 -0.62 18.01
CA SER A 83 -2.95 -1.03 18.30
C SER A 83 -2.33 -0.21 19.43
N ARG A 84 -1.37 -0.81 20.14
CA ARG A 84 -0.77 -0.25 21.36
C ARG A 84 0.75 -0.18 21.28
N PRO A 85 1.39 0.84 21.91
CA PRO A 85 0.83 2.02 22.58
C PRO A 85 0.29 3.04 21.55
N HIS A 86 -0.79 3.78 21.90
CA HIS A 86 -1.40 4.78 21.04
C HIS A 86 -0.45 5.93 20.70
N ALA A 87 -0.42 6.36 19.44
CA ALA A 87 0.41 7.44 18.90
C ALA A 87 1.92 7.32 19.18
N SER A 88 2.41 6.09 19.44
CA SER A 88 3.84 5.84 19.69
C SER A 88 4.65 5.98 18.42
N LEU A 89 5.80 6.67 18.54
CA LEU A 89 6.80 6.83 17.47
C LEU A 89 8.01 5.90 17.65
N GLU A 90 8.13 5.25 18.82
CA GLU A 90 9.21 4.32 19.12
C GLU A 90 9.14 3.12 18.18
N ASP A 91 10.28 2.74 17.59
CA ASP A 91 10.35 1.61 16.65
C ASP A 91 9.22 1.59 15.59
N ASN A 92 8.71 2.76 15.21
CA ASN A 92 7.63 2.92 14.24
C ASN A 92 8.21 3.45 12.92
N THR A 93 8.66 2.53 12.07
CA THR A 93 9.26 2.80 10.76
C THR A 93 8.64 1.91 9.70
N THR A 94 8.78 2.28 8.43
CA THR A 94 8.30 1.45 7.29
C THR A 94 8.77 0.00 7.40
N TRP A 95 10.01 -0.24 7.84
CA TRP A 95 10.58 -1.58 7.89
C TRP A 95 10.08 -2.40 9.07
N HIS A 96 9.75 -1.75 10.18
CA HIS A 96 9.04 -2.39 11.27
C HIS A 96 7.63 -2.82 10.84
N LEU A 97 6.89 -1.96 10.10
CA LEU A 97 5.56 -2.32 9.60
C LEU A 97 5.61 -3.45 8.56
N VAL A 98 6.64 -3.48 7.71
CA VAL A 98 6.86 -4.60 6.78
C VAL A 98 7.10 -5.91 7.56
N SER A 99 7.88 -5.86 8.63
CA SER A 99 8.11 -7.02 9.52
C SER A 99 6.83 -7.44 10.24
N ASP A 100 6.03 -6.48 10.71
CA ASP A 100 4.76 -6.76 11.39
C ASP A 100 3.77 -7.47 10.46
N MET A 101 3.70 -7.08 9.19
CA MET A 101 2.88 -7.77 8.19
C MET A 101 3.32 -9.23 8.01
N GLU A 102 4.62 -9.52 7.99
CA GLU A 102 5.11 -10.91 7.91
C GLU A 102 4.76 -11.69 9.17
N GLN A 103 5.00 -11.13 10.35
CA GLN A 103 4.64 -11.76 11.61
C GLN A 103 3.13 -12.06 11.69
N LEU A 104 2.28 -11.12 11.22
CA LEU A 104 0.83 -11.32 11.16
C LEU A 104 0.46 -12.45 10.17
N ARG A 105 1.06 -12.45 8.98
CA ARG A 105 0.83 -13.50 7.97
C ARG A 105 1.17 -14.89 8.53
N GLU A 106 2.32 -15.01 9.18
CA GLU A 106 2.78 -16.26 9.80
C GLU A 106 1.89 -16.68 10.97
N HIS A 107 1.52 -15.74 11.86
CA HIS A 107 0.60 -15.97 12.97
C HIS A 107 -0.76 -16.52 12.52
N LEU A 108 -1.23 -16.06 11.35
CA LEU A 108 -2.50 -16.52 10.76
C LEU A 108 -2.36 -17.78 9.89
N GLY A 109 -1.15 -18.31 9.71
CA GLY A 109 -0.88 -19.49 8.88
C GLY A 109 -1.21 -19.26 7.41
N ILE A 110 -0.99 -18.04 6.91
CA ILE A 110 -1.25 -17.66 5.52
C ILE A 110 0.04 -17.79 4.72
N GLU A 111 0.05 -18.59 3.65
CA GLU A 111 1.21 -18.73 2.77
C GLU A 111 1.39 -17.48 1.89
N ARG A 112 0.31 -17.04 1.26
CA ARG A 112 0.28 -15.87 0.36
C ARG A 112 -1.05 -15.17 0.48
N TRP A 113 -1.06 -13.86 0.33
CA TRP A 113 -2.28 -13.07 0.32
C TRP A 113 -2.33 -12.02 -0.79
N LEU A 114 -3.52 -11.62 -1.16
CA LEU A 114 -3.74 -10.39 -1.91
C LEU A 114 -3.47 -9.23 -0.96
N VAL A 115 -2.67 -8.26 -1.38
CA VAL A 115 -2.40 -7.05 -0.60
C VAL A 115 -3.15 -5.87 -1.22
N PHE A 116 -4.04 -5.28 -0.43
CA PHE A 116 -4.84 -4.13 -0.81
C PHE A 116 -4.39 -2.92 -0.01
N GLY A 117 -3.92 -1.86 -0.67
CA GLY A 117 -3.44 -0.66 -0.01
C GLY A 117 -3.73 0.62 -0.76
N GLY A 118 -4.15 1.66 -0.04
CA GLY A 118 -4.38 2.98 -0.61
C GLY A 118 -3.65 4.09 0.13
N SER A 119 -3.27 5.17 -0.57
CA SER A 119 -2.52 6.27 0.02
C SER A 119 -1.21 5.76 0.63
N TRP A 120 -0.87 6.09 1.87
CA TRP A 120 0.23 5.42 2.60
C TRP A 120 0.17 3.89 2.51
N GLY A 121 -1.03 3.31 2.55
CA GLY A 121 -1.19 1.85 2.38
C GLY A 121 -0.62 1.35 1.05
N SER A 122 -0.61 2.17 -0.02
CA SER A 122 0.05 1.81 -1.28
C SER A 122 1.58 1.83 -1.16
N THR A 123 2.14 2.78 -0.40
CA THR A 123 3.56 2.85 -0.06
C THR A 123 4.00 1.58 0.67
N LEU A 124 3.28 1.24 1.74
CA LEU A 124 3.59 0.07 2.56
C LEU A 124 3.38 -1.24 1.78
N ALA A 125 2.32 -1.34 0.97
CA ALA A 125 2.08 -2.48 0.10
C ALA A 125 3.22 -2.69 -0.93
N LEU A 126 3.72 -1.61 -1.54
CA LEU A 126 4.87 -1.66 -2.45
C LEU A 126 6.15 -2.08 -1.71
N ALA A 127 6.44 -1.49 -0.55
CA ALA A 127 7.60 -1.83 0.27
C ALA A 127 7.57 -3.31 0.69
N TYR A 128 6.41 -3.79 1.17
CA TYR A 128 6.18 -5.16 1.55
C TYR A 128 6.35 -6.14 0.37
N ALA A 129 5.68 -5.88 -0.74
CA ALA A 129 5.76 -6.74 -1.92
C ALA A 129 7.18 -6.83 -2.49
N GLN A 130 7.93 -5.72 -2.47
CA GLN A 130 9.32 -5.69 -2.93
C GLN A 130 10.28 -6.44 -2.01
N LYS A 131 9.96 -6.53 -0.72
CA LYS A 131 10.74 -7.29 0.28
C LYS A 131 10.35 -8.76 0.29
N HIS A 132 9.05 -9.07 0.16
CA HIS A 132 8.47 -10.40 0.28
C HIS A 132 7.62 -10.80 -0.95
N PRO A 133 8.18 -10.75 -2.19
CA PRO A 133 7.39 -10.95 -3.41
C PRO A 133 6.75 -12.33 -3.52
N LYS A 134 7.29 -13.33 -2.82
CA LYS A 134 6.76 -14.70 -2.80
C LYS A 134 5.48 -14.83 -1.96
N HIS A 135 5.24 -13.90 -1.04
CA HIS A 135 4.09 -13.92 -0.12
C HIS A 135 2.93 -13.04 -0.61
N VAL A 136 3.08 -12.41 -1.78
CA VAL A 136 2.02 -11.62 -2.42
C VAL A 136 1.46 -12.37 -3.61
N SER A 137 0.16 -12.58 -3.62
CA SER A 137 -0.53 -13.20 -4.76
C SER A 137 -0.96 -12.18 -5.81
N GLU A 138 -1.50 -11.06 -5.38
CA GLU A 138 -1.92 -9.92 -6.20
C GLU A 138 -1.81 -8.63 -5.41
N LEU A 139 -1.80 -7.50 -6.13
CA LEU A 139 -1.83 -6.16 -5.57
C LEU A 139 -3.05 -5.37 -6.08
N VAL A 140 -3.75 -4.70 -5.16
CA VAL A 140 -4.76 -3.69 -5.47
C VAL A 140 -4.34 -2.39 -4.79
N LEU A 141 -3.91 -1.42 -5.60
CA LEU A 141 -3.34 -0.17 -5.13
C LEU A 141 -4.23 1.01 -5.52
N ARG A 142 -4.36 2.02 -4.63
CA ARG A 142 -5.16 3.22 -4.89
C ARG A 142 -4.47 4.47 -4.33
N GLY A 143 -4.65 5.62 -5.06
CA GLY A 143 -4.12 6.89 -4.59
C GLY A 143 -2.62 6.78 -4.29
N ILE A 144 -1.83 6.56 -5.34
CA ILE A 144 -0.42 6.16 -5.21
C ILE A 144 0.40 7.23 -4.52
N PHE A 145 1.07 6.84 -3.45
CA PHE A 145 1.99 7.66 -2.67
C PHE A 145 3.35 6.94 -2.56
N MET A 146 4.43 7.63 -2.91
CA MET A 146 5.80 7.08 -2.84
C MET A 146 6.65 7.76 -1.79
N LEU A 147 6.06 8.72 -1.05
CA LEU A 147 6.68 9.43 0.07
C LEU A 147 7.94 10.22 -0.34
N ARG A 148 7.95 10.73 -1.59
CA ARG A 148 9.02 11.60 -2.09
C ARG A 148 8.84 13.02 -1.58
N LYS A 149 9.93 13.74 -1.44
CA LYS A 149 9.89 15.14 -0.98
C LYS A 149 8.93 16.00 -1.80
N ALA A 150 8.93 15.86 -3.13
CA ALA A 150 8.04 16.61 -4.02
C ALA A 150 6.54 16.35 -3.75
N GLU A 151 6.15 15.15 -3.34
CA GLU A 151 4.77 14.79 -2.98
C GLU A 151 4.38 15.40 -1.64
N ILE A 152 5.29 15.38 -0.68
CA ILE A 152 5.11 15.99 0.64
C ILE A 152 5.04 17.51 0.51
N ASP A 153 5.95 18.13 -0.26
CA ASP A 153 5.95 19.57 -0.50
C ASP A 153 4.67 20.04 -1.21
N TRP A 154 4.21 19.28 -2.20
CA TRP A 154 2.95 19.56 -2.89
C TRP A 154 1.78 19.68 -1.93
N PHE A 155 1.68 18.76 -0.98
CA PHE A 155 0.49 18.67 -0.15
C PHE A 155 0.60 19.51 1.14
N TYR A 156 1.79 19.59 1.75
CA TYR A 156 1.99 20.19 3.07
C TYR A 156 2.78 21.51 3.07
N GLN A 157 3.35 21.93 1.93
CA GLN A 157 4.13 23.16 1.86
C GLN A 157 3.57 24.15 0.84
N GLN A 158 3.43 23.76 -0.40
CA GLN A 158 2.95 24.63 -1.48
C GLN A 158 2.51 23.80 -2.69
N GLY A 159 1.25 23.94 -3.11
CA GLY A 159 0.69 23.23 -4.27
C GLY A 159 -0.81 23.02 -4.06
N ALA A 160 -1.22 22.04 -3.27
CA ALA A 160 -2.62 21.78 -2.92
C ALA A 160 -3.32 23.02 -2.32
N SER A 161 -2.57 23.86 -1.62
CA SER A 161 -3.02 25.17 -1.10
C SER A 161 -3.59 26.11 -2.18
N ALA A 162 -3.18 25.99 -3.44
CA ALA A 162 -3.72 26.78 -4.53
C ALA A 162 -5.12 26.32 -4.97
N ILE A 163 -5.48 25.08 -4.66
CA ILE A 163 -6.79 24.50 -4.98
C ILE A 163 -7.78 24.70 -3.82
N PHE A 164 -7.30 24.65 -2.56
CA PHE A 164 -8.10 24.79 -1.34
C PHE A 164 -7.54 25.93 -0.45
N PRO A 165 -7.48 27.19 -0.93
CA PRO A 165 -6.90 28.29 -0.15
C PRO A 165 -7.67 28.60 1.14
N ASP A 166 -8.98 28.42 1.15
CA ASP A 166 -9.86 28.57 2.29
C ASP A 166 -9.55 27.58 3.43
N ARG A 167 -9.29 26.33 3.09
CA ARG A 167 -8.94 25.27 4.07
C ARG A 167 -7.47 25.40 4.53
N TRP A 168 -6.61 25.88 3.63
CA TRP A 168 -5.20 26.12 3.93
C TRP A 168 -4.96 27.16 5.01
N GLU A 169 -5.80 28.17 5.11
CA GLU A 169 -5.68 29.18 6.17
C GLU A 169 -5.75 28.58 7.57
N GLY A 170 -6.66 27.61 7.80
CA GLY A 170 -6.77 26.89 9.07
C GLY A 170 -5.50 26.06 9.40
N TYR A 171 -4.95 25.40 8.40
CA TYR A 171 -3.68 24.65 8.54
C TYR A 171 -2.52 25.61 8.90
N LEU A 172 -2.37 26.73 8.18
CA LEU A 172 -1.33 27.71 8.43
C LEU A 172 -1.48 28.44 9.78
N ALA A 173 -2.70 28.61 10.30
CA ALA A 173 -2.95 29.31 11.55
C ALA A 173 -2.26 28.63 12.76
N ALA A 174 -2.05 27.31 12.69
CA ALA A 174 -1.35 26.57 13.74
C ALA A 174 0.16 26.87 13.81
N ILE A 175 0.73 27.52 12.77
CA ILE A 175 2.18 27.75 12.64
C ILE A 175 2.50 29.25 12.55
N PRO A 176 3.31 29.82 13.46
CA PRO A 176 3.76 31.19 13.38
C PRO A 176 4.44 31.51 12.05
N LYS A 177 4.23 32.71 11.52
CA LYS A 177 4.74 33.14 10.20
C LYS A 177 6.23 32.87 10.00
N ARG A 178 7.05 33.12 11.05
CA ARG A 178 8.52 32.92 11.02
C ARG A 178 8.95 31.46 10.87
N GLU A 179 8.04 30.50 11.10
CA GLU A 179 8.34 29.07 11.05
C GLU A 179 7.74 28.37 9.82
N ARG A 180 7.09 29.12 8.91
CA ARG A 180 6.38 28.57 7.74
C ARG A 180 7.29 28.20 6.57
N GLY A 181 8.60 28.40 6.70
CA GLY A 181 9.58 27.99 5.68
C GLY A 181 9.70 26.47 5.51
N ASP A 182 9.38 25.71 6.58
CA ASP A 182 9.25 24.24 6.57
C ASP A 182 8.11 23.85 7.51
N LEU A 183 6.91 23.70 6.92
CA LEU A 183 5.69 23.43 7.68
C LEU A 183 5.73 22.05 8.33
N VAL A 184 6.24 21.04 7.64
CA VAL A 184 6.30 19.67 8.18
C VAL A 184 7.20 19.65 9.42
N ALA A 185 8.39 20.25 9.36
CA ALA A 185 9.26 20.36 10.54
C ALA A 185 8.63 21.19 11.66
N ALA A 186 7.89 22.26 11.32
CA ALA A 186 7.22 23.11 12.30
C ALA A 186 6.06 22.37 13.01
N PHE A 187 5.30 21.57 12.28
CA PHE A 187 4.28 20.68 12.84
C PHE A 187 4.91 19.59 13.70
N HIS A 188 6.00 18.95 13.25
CA HIS A 188 6.70 17.91 14.00
C HIS A 188 7.11 18.38 15.38
N ARG A 189 7.68 19.59 15.50
CA ARG A 189 8.06 20.17 16.80
C ARG A 189 6.84 20.31 17.74
N ARG A 190 5.66 20.64 17.21
CA ARG A 190 4.40 20.76 18.00
C ARG A 190 3.82 19.42 18.36
N LEU A 191 3.78 18.52 17.41
CA LEU A 191 3.23 17.16 17.60
C LEU A 191 4.11 16.29 18.54
N THR A 192 5.37 16.66 18.75
CA THR A 192 6.27 16.04 19.72
C THR A 192 6.44 16.86 21.00
N SER A 193 5.73 17.98 21.16
CA SER A 193 5.76 18.82 22.36
C SER A 193 5.30 18.06 23.61
N ARG A 194 5.81 18.44 24.78
CA ARG A 194 5.31 17.95 26.08
C ARG A 194 3.94 18.48 26.43
N SER A 195 3.56 19.66 25.91
CA SER A 195 2.22 20.26 26.11
C SER A 195 1.16 19.52 25.30
N GLN A 196 0.19 18.93 25.98
CA GLN A 196 -0.96 18.26 25.34
C GLN A 196 -1.76 19.23 24.49
N ALA A 197 -2.05 20.44 25.00
CA ALA A 197 -2.79 21.47 24.27
C ALA A 197 -2.09 21.85 22.95
N THR A 198 -0.75 21.98 22.96
CA THR A 198 0.03 22.25 21.75
C THR A 198 -0.04 21.10 20.75
N ARG A 199 0.07 19.86 21.22
CA ARG A 199 -0.05 18.68 20.36
C ARG A 199 -1.43 18.61 19.73
N LEU A 200 -2.47 18.79 20.52
CA LEU A 200 -3.86 18.66 20.04
C LEU A 200 -4.21 19.76 19.02
N ALA A 201 -3.83 21.01 19.28
CA ALA A 201 -4.05 22.10 18.31
C ALA A 201 -3.37 21.83 16.97
N ALA A 202 -2.12 21.38 16.99
CA ALA A 202 -1.39 21.03 15.77
C ALA A 202 -2.02 19.80 15.08
N ALA A 203 -2.40 18.78 15.85
CA ALA A 203 -3.00 17.57 15.31
C ALA A 203 -4.34 17.86 14.59
N ARG A 204 -5.19 18.66 15.20
CA ARG A 204 -6.47 19.06 14.58
C ARG A 204 -6.24 19.82 13.27
N ALA A 205 -5.34 20.82 13.27
CA ALA A 205 -5.06 21.59 12.06
C ALA A 205 -4.52 20.71 10.93
N TRP A 206 -3.67 19.74 11.25
CA TRP A 206 -3.13 18.76 10.28
C TRP A 206 -4.23 17.85 9.74
N SER A 207 -4.94 17.16 10.62
CA SER A 207 -5.93 16.14 10.21
C SER A 207 -7.15 16.73 9.50
N THR A 208 -7.61 17.93 9.90
CA THR A 208 -8.72 18.60 9.21
C THR A 208 -8.34 19.09 7.81
N TRP A 209 -7.08 19.50 7.60
CA TRP A 209 -6.57 19.80 6.27
C TRP A 209 -6.66 18.58 5.34
N GLU A 210 -6.20 17.42 5.79
CA GLU A 210 -6.29 16.20 5.02
C GLU A 210 -7.72 15.76 4.74
N ALA A 211 -8.56 15.78 5.74
CA ALA A 211 -9.96 15.41 5.60
C ALA A 211 -10.70 16.29 4.59
N ALA A 212 -10.46 17.63 4.64
CA ALA A 212 -11.10 18.59 3.76
C ALA A 212 -10.74 18.43 2.28
N THR A 213 -9.56 17.85 1.99
CA THR A 213 -9.01 17.70 0.64
C THR A 213 -9.11 16.27 0.08
N SER A 214 -9.54 15.30 0.90
CA SER A 214 -9.54 13.88 0.52
C SER A 214 -10.66 13.48 -0.45
N PHE A 215 -11.71 14.27 -0.59
CA PHE A 215 -12.82 14.02 -1.52
C PHE A 215 -12.83 15.08 -2.61
N LEU A 216 -13.31 14.72 -3.80
CA LEU A 216 -13.56 15.69 -4.88
C LEU A 216 -14.51 16.81 -4.42
N HIS A 217 -15.56 16.44 -3.70
CA HIS A 217 -16.43 17.38 -2.98
C HIS A 217 -16.19 17.18 -1.49
N THR A 218 -15.75 18.23 -0.80
CA THR A 218 -15.46 18.19 0.64
C THR A 218 -16.62 17.55 1.42
N ASN A 219 -16.30 16.60 2.28
CA ASN A 219 -17.24 15.93 3.16
C ASN A 219 -17.02 16.45 4.60
N GLU A 220 -17.90 17.33 5.06
CA GLU A 220 -17.76 17.99 6.36
C GLU A 220 -17.87 17.00 7.54
N ASP A 221 -18.73 15.98 7.45
CA ASP A 221 -18.81 14.93 8.48
C ASP A 221 -17.46 14.21 8.66
N ASN A 222 -16.73 14.03 7.55
CA ASN A 222 -15.39 13.44 7.57
C ASN A 222 -14.38 14.41 8.21
N VAL A 223 -14.49 15.72 7.94
CA VAL A 223 -13.63 16.74 8.54
C VAL A 223 -13.80 16.76 10.05
N ASP A 224 -15.03 16.74 10.55
CA ASP A 224 -15.34 16.73 11.98
C ASP A 224 -14.77 15.49 12.67
N LYS A 225 -15.00 14.32 12.08
CA LYS A 225 -14.48 13.04 12.58
C LYS A 225 -12.95 13.01 12.67
N TRP A 226 -12.28 13.57 11.68
CA TRP A 226 -10.81 13.62 11.67
C TRP A 226 -10.25 14.63 12.66
N GLY A 227 -11.07 15.58 13.12
CA GLY A 227 -10.77 16.51 14.21
C GLY A 227 -10.90 15.93 15.63
N GLU A 228 -11.44 14.72 15.80
CA GLU A 228 -11.53 14.03 17.08
C GLU A 228 -10.14 13.78 17.67
N GLU A 229 -10.00 14.00 18.99
CA GLU A 229 -8.70 14.11 19.66
C GLU A 229 -7.79 12.88 19.45
N GLU A 230 -8.26 11.70 19.78
CA GLU A 230 -7.45 10.47 19.71
C GLU A 230 -7.03 10.18 18.26
N PHE A 231 -7.98 10.31 17.33
CA PHE A 231 -7.72 10.07 15.92
C PHE A 231 -6.73 11.09 15.34
N ALA A 232 -6.98 12.38 15.56
CA ALA A 232 -6.15 13.46 15.06
C ALA A 232 -4.70 13.36 15.58
N ILE A 233 -4.51 13.05 16.87
CA ILE A 233 -3.18 12.89 17.45
C ILE A 233 -2.44 11.70 16.82
N ALA A 234 -3.09 10.55 16.65
CA ALA A 234 -2.44 9.39 16.06
C ALA A 234 -2.02 9.66 14.61
N VAL A 235 -2.95 10.14 13.77
CA VAL A 235 -2.68 10.46 12.36
C VAL A 235 -1.56 11.48 12.24
N ALA A 236 -1.77 12.70 12.74
CA ALA A 236 -0.84 13.79 12.51
C ALA A 236 0.57 13.50 13.08
N ARG A 237 0.62 12.89 14.27
CA ARG A 237 1.90 12.59 14.93
C ARG A 237 2.70 11.51 14.17
N ILE A 238 2.03 10.44 13.74
CA ILE A 238 2.70 9.34 13.02
C ILE A 238 3.07 9.79 11.61
N GLU A 239 2.16 10.42 10.85
CA GLU A 239 2.48 10.92 9.50
C GLU A 239 3.66 11.87 9.51
N CYS A 240 3.61 12.88 10.36
CA CYS A 240 4.67 13.87 10.46
C CYS A 240 6.02 13.23 10.83
N HIS A 241 6.02 12.20 11.70
CA HIS A 241 7.21 11.41 12.02
C HIS A 241 7.76 10.70 10.78
N TYR A 242 6.90 10.09 9.96
CA TYR A 242 7.34 9.45 8.72
C TYR A 242 7.88 10.47 7.72
N PHE A 243 7.25 11.63 7.60
CA PHE A 243 7.62 12.62 6.61
C PHE A 243 8.97 13.29 6.92
N VAL A 244 9.23 13.69 8.17
CA VAL A 244 10.54 14.25 8.57
C VAL A 244 11.66 13.22 8.44
N ASN A 245 11.35 11.94 8.53
CA ASN A 245 12.30 10.83 8.38
C ASN A 245 12.28 10.19 6.97
N LYS A 246 11.70 10.88 5.96
CA LYS A 246 11.66 10.42 4.55
C LYS A 246 11.11 9.00 4.39
N GLY A 247 10.14 8.63 5.24
CA GLY A 247 9.56 7.28 5.29
C GLY A 247 10.54 6.18 5.64
N PHE A 248 11.70 6.53 6.20
CA PHE A 248 12.78 5.58 6.49
C PHE A 248 13.26 4.82 5.24
N LEU A 249 13.08 5.43 4.07
CA LEU A 249 13.59 4.94 2.80
C LEU A 249 15.02 5.48 2.60
N GLU A 250 15.90 4.66 2.04
CA GLU A 250 17.28 5.06 1.76
C GLU A 250 17.38 6.09 0.63
N ARG A 251 16.40 6.08 -0.28
CA ARG A 251 16.34 6.93 -1.48
C ARG A 251 14.90 7.27 -1.80
N GLU A 252 14.66 8.47 -2.30
CA GLU A 252 13.32 8.92 -2.73
C GLU A 252 12.73 8.08 -3.89
N ASP A 253 13.56 7.52 -4.76
CA ASP A 253 13.15 6.70 -5.89
C ASP A 253 13.13 5.18 -5.58
N GLN A 254 13.33 4.79 -4.32
CA GLN A 254 13.51 3.38 -3.91
C GLN A 254 12.34 2.52 -4.32
N LEU A 255 11.11 2.95 -4.05
CA LEU A 255 9.92 2.16 -4.36
C LEU A 255 9.70 2.04 -5.88
N LEU A 256 9.93 3.12 -6.62
CA LEU A 256 9.81 3.11 -8.08
C LEU A 256 10.85 2.17 -8.71
N ARG A 257 12.10 2.24 -8.28
CA ARG A 257 13.17 1.33 -8.77
C ARG A 257 12.92 -0.12 -8.37
N GLY A 258 12.30 -0.34 -7.22
CA GLY A 258 11.97 -1.66 -6.69
C GLY A 258 10.89 -2.39 -7.49
N VAL A 259 10.12 -1.71 -8.32
CA VAL A 259 9.03 -2.27 -9.15
C VAL A 259 9.49 -3.47 -9.97
N ARG A 260 10.71 -3.46 -10.51
CA ARG A 260 11.30 -4.58 -11.27
C ARG A 260 11.25 -5.93 -10.55
N ARG A 261 11.20 -5.93 -9.21
CA ARG A 261 11.14 -7.14 -8.38
C ARG A 261 9.75 -7.76 -8.34
N ILE A 262 8.72 -6.95 -8.64
CA ILE A 262 7.30 -7.31 -8.46
C ILE A 262 6.49 -7.26 -9.75
N ARG A 263 7.09 -6.96 -10.92
CA ARG A 263 6.39 -6.88 -12.21
C ARG A 263 5.62 -8.16 -12.58
N HIS A 264 6.06 -9.30 -12.07
CA HIS A 264 5.41 -10.59 -12.27
C HIS A 264 4.16 -10.80 -11.42
N ILE A 265 3.91 -9.93 -10.43
CA ILE A 265 2.73 -10.00 -9.56
C ILE A 265 1.58 -9.29 -10.28
N PRO A 266 0.42 -9.94 -10.48
CA PRO A 266 -0.75 -9.27 -11.03
C PRO A 266 -1.16 -8.08 -10.16
N ALA A 267 -1.37 -6.91 -10.77
CA ALA A 267 -1.69 -5.71 -10.03
C ALA A 267 -2.77 -4.87 -10.72
N VAL A 268 -3.57 -4.18 -9.92
CA VAL A 268 -4.46 -3.10 -10.35
C VAL A 268 -4.07 -1.84 -9.61
N ILE A 269 -3.94 -0.74 -10.34
CA ILE A 269 -3.69 0.60 -9.82
C ILE A 269 -4.91 1.45 -10.14
N VAL A 270 -5.61 1.95 -9.12
CA VAL A 270 -6.78 2.83 -9.25
C VAL A 270 -6.40 4.24 -8.80
N GLN A 271 -6.65 5.23 -9.64
CA GLN A 271 -6.28 6.61 -9.37
C GLN A 271 -7.41 7.57 -9.74
N GLY A 272 -7.81 8.44 -8.81
CA GLY A 272 -8.70 9.55 -9.10
C GLY A 272 -8.02 10.61 -9.96
N ARG A 273 -8.70 11.10 -10.98
CA ARG A 273 -8.15 12.14 -11.89
C ARG A 273 -7.80 13.42 -11.13
N TYR A 274 -8.63 13.77 -10.15
CA TYR A 274 -8.53 15.01 -9.38
C TYR A 274 -8.05 14.76 -7.94
N ASP A 275 -7.27 13.70 -7.75
CA ASP A 275 -6.63 13.41 -6.47
C ASP A 275 -5.61 14.51 -6.15
N VAL A 276 -5.94 15.34 -5.17
CA VAL A 276 -5.13 16.47 -4.70
C VAL A 276 -4.14 16.03 -3.63
N VAL A 277 -4.47 14.98 -2.87
CA VAL A 277 -3.61 14.43 -1.80
C VAL A 277 -2.43 13.71 -2.41
N CYS A 278 -2.70 12.78 -3.33
CA CYS A 278 -1.68 12.01 -4.06
C CYS A 278 -1.85 12.24 -5.57
N PRO A 279 -1.21 13.28 -6.13
CA PRO A 279 -1.45 13.69 -7.51
C PRO A 279 -1.24 12.60 -8.54
N MET A 280 -2.03 12.66 -9.59
CA MET A 280 -2.02 11.74 -10.74
C MET A 280 -0.62 11.42 -11.28
N MET A 281 0.33 12.36 -11.18
CA MET A 281 1.68 12.20 -11.70
C MET A 281 2.41 11.01 -11.07
N THR A 282 2.28 10.81 -9.76
CA THR A 282 2.92 9.68 -9.05
C THR A 282 2.39 8.33 -9.55
N ALA A 283 1.08 8.21 -9.71
CA ALA A 283 0.45 7.00 -10.25
C ALA A 283 0.84 6.75 -11.72
N TRP A 284 0.99 7.82 -12.51
CA TRP A 284 1.43 7.74 -13.89
C TRP A 284 2.88 7.24 -14.01
N GLU A 285 3.77 7.72 -13.16
CA GLU A 285 5.16 7.26 -13.11
C GLU A 285 5.25 5.79 -12.70
N LEU A 286 4.44 5.36 -11.72
CA LEU A 286 4.34 3.95 -11.33
C LEU A 286 3.86 3.09 -12.50
N HIS A 287 2.80 3.50 -13.19
CA HIS A 287 2.29 2.82 -14.37
C HIS A 287 3.36 2.68 -15.46
N ARG A 288 4.11 3.75 -15.75
CA ARG A 288 5.20 3.69 -16.72
C ARG A 288 6.31 2.72 -16.34
N ALA A 289 6.60 2.59 -15.04
CA ALA A 289 7.58 1.63 -14.53
C ALA A 289 7.03 0.19 -14.45
N TRP A 290 5.70 0.07 -14.44
CA TRP A 290 4.99 -1.22 -14.30
C TRP A 290 3.87 -1.37 -15.34
N PRO A 291 4.22 -1.50 -16.62
CA PRO A 291 3.24 -1.57 -17.71
C PRO A 291 2.36 -2.83 -17.67
N GLU A 292 2.74 -3.86 -16.91
CA GLU A 292 1.93 -5.08 -16.72
C GLU A 292 0.78 -4.86 -15.72
N ALA A 293 0.84 -3.82 -14.87
CA ALA A 293 -0.25 -3.49 -13.97
C ALA A 293 -1.42 -2.86 -14.75
N ASP A 294 -2.64 -3.28 -14.40
CA ASP A 294 -3.88 -2.72 -14.93
C ASP A 294 -4.11 -1.33 -14.30
N PHE A 295 -3.91 -0.27 -15.08
CA PHE A 295 -4.01 1.10 -14.62
C PHE A 295 -5.37 1.71 -14.97
N ARG A 296 -6.11 2.12 -13.93
CA ARG A 296 -7.47 2.63 -14.03
C ARG A 296 -7.56 4.04 -13.48
N VAL A 297 -7.87 4.99 -14.37
CA VAL A 297 -8.09 6.38 -14.01
C VAL A 297 -9.60 6.63 -13.89
N VAL A 298 -10.03 7.07 -12.70
CA VAL A 298 -11.42 7.45 -12.45
C VAL A 298 -11.58 8.93 -12.75
N PRO A 299 -12.34 9.30 -13.82
CA PRO A 299 -12.32 10.64 -14.36
C PRO A 299 -13.04 11.68 -13.50
N ASP A 300 -13.90 11.26 -12.58
CA ASP A 300 -14.79 12.06 -11.74
C ASP A 300 -14.57 11.83 -10.24
N ALA A 301 -13.31 11.60 -9.83
CA ALA A 301 -12.97 11.32 -8.44
C ALA A 301 -11.67 11.99 -7.98
N GLY A 302 -11.58 12.25 -6.67
CA GLY A 302 -10.42 12.68 -5.93
C GLY A 302 -9.68 11.52 -5.28
N HIS A 303 -9.32 11.69 -3.98
CA HIS A 303 -8.48 10.75 -3.24
C HIS A 303 -9.24 9.59 -2.60
N SER A 304 -10.43 9.81 -2.05
CA SER A 304 -11.10 8.85 -1.17
C SER A 304 -11.44 7.53 -1.87
N ALA A 305 -11.16 6.40 -1.19
CA ALA A 305 -11.60 5.08 -1.64
C ALA A 305 -13.12 4.90 -1.66
N LEU A 306 -13.84 5.79 -0.95
CA LEU A 306 -15.31 5.76 -0.82
C LEU A 306 -16.02 6.59 -1.90
N GLU A 307 -15.29 7.27 -2.78
CA GLU A 307 -15.91 7.90 -3.95
C GLU A 307 -16.46 6.84 -4.91
N PRO A 308 -17.67 7.00 -5.44
CA PRO A 308 -18.38 5.93 -6.15
C PRO A 308 -17.59 5.29 -7.29
N GLY A 309 -16.86 6.09 -8.07
CA GLY A 309 -16.03 5.58 -9.17
C GLY A 309 -14.81 4.80 -8.67
N ILE A 310 -14.17 5.27 -7.60
CA ILE A 310 -13.03 4.58 -6.97
C ILE A 310 -13.50 3.26 -6.35
N THR A 311 -14.58 3.29 -5.57
CA THR A 311 -15.18 2.08 -4.96
C THR A 311 -15.49 1.04 -6.04
N HIS A 312 -16.11 1.46 -7.15
CA HIS A 312 -16.44 0.57 -8.27
C HIS A 312 -15.21 -0.16 -8.81
N GLU A 313 -14.14 0.57 -9.09
CA GLU A 313 -12.92 -0.01 -9.67
C GLU A 313 -12.20 -0.94 -8.67
N LEU A 314 -12.17 -0.57 -7.40
CA LEU A 314 -11.55 -1.37 -6.34
C LEU A 314 -12.30 -2.68 -6.10
N VAL A 315 -13.64 -2.63 -5.98
CA VAL A 315 -14.46 -3.84 -5.81
C VAL A 315 -14.41 -4.71 -7.08
N SER A 316 -14.42 -4.11 -8.27
CA SER A 316 -14.27 -4.86 -9.52
C SER A 316 -12.92 -5.57 -9.61
N ALA A 317 -11.84 -4.97 -9.09
CA ALA A 317 -10.52 -5.59 -9.04
C ALA A 317 -10.50 -6.79 -8.09
N THR A 318 -11.02 -6.65 -6.88
CA THR A 318 -11.10 -7.76 -5.92
C THR A 318 -12.01 -8.88 -6.42
N ASP A 319 -13.18 -8.57 -7.03
CA ASP A 319 -14.07 -9.55 -7.66
C ASP A 319 -13.37 -10.35 -8.77
N ARG A 320 -12.58 -9.68 -9.61
CA ARG A 320 -11.78 -10.32 -10.65
C ARG A 320 -10.79 -11.31 -10.06
N TYR A 321 -10.05 -10.90 -9.03
CA TYR A 321 -9.06 -11.75 -8.38
C TYR A 321 -9.68 -12.88 -7.53
N ALA A 322 -10.90 -12.72 -7.04
CA ALA A 322 -11.65 -13.78 -6.39
C ALA A 322 -12.01 -14.94 -7.33
N ARG A 323 -12.20 -14.64 -8.63
CA ARG A 323 -12.55 -15.62 -9.66
C ARG A 323 -11.35 -16.32 -10.27
N ALA A 324 -10.19 -15.67 -10.26
CA ALA A 324 -8.96 -16.26 -10.74
C ALA A 324 -8.61 -17.48 -9.87
N ARG A 325 -8.58 -18.68 -10.45
CA ARG A 325 -8.04 -19.86 -9.78
C ARG A 325 -6.58 -19.53 -9.40
N ALA A 326 -6.17 -19.88 -8.18
CA ALA A 326 -4.77 -19.81 -7.82
C ALA A 326 -3.97 -20.54 -8.92
N THR A 327 -3.18 -19.78 -9.69
CA THR A 327 -2.27 -20.40 -10.66
C THR A 327 -1.28 -21.21 -9.82
N PRO A 328 -1.22 -22.56 -10.00
CA PRO A 328 -0.20 -23.32 -9.30
C PRO A 328 1.17 -22.69 -9.63
N ALA A 329 1.98 -22.48 -8.60
CA ALA A 329 3.35 -22.04 -8.79
C ALA A 329 3.94 -22.93 -9.89
N ALA A 330 4.46 -22.32 -10.96
CA ALA A 330 5.07 -23.06 -12.06
C ALA A 330 6.06 -24.02 -11.43
N ALA A 331 5.72 -25.31 -11.43
CA ALA A 331 6.60 -26.36 -10.94
C ALA A 331 7.92 -26.16 -11.68
N ALA A 332 8.96 -25.87 -10.94
CA ALA A 332 10.30 -25.78 -11.47
C ALA A 332 10.54 -27.05 -12.27
N ARG A 333 10.49 -26.95 -13.59
CA ARG A 333 10.89 -28.04 -14.47
C ARG A 333 12.38 -28.24 -14.19
N GLY A 334 12.67 -29.22 -13.34
CA GLY A 334 14.04 -29.71 -13.17
C GLY A 334 14.63 -30.04 -14.53
N PRO A 335 15.93 -29.87 -14.68
CA PRO A 335 16.60 -30.14 -15.95
C PRO A 335 16.28 -31.60 -16.37
N ARG A 336 15.63 -31.76 -17.51
CA ARG A 336 15.42 -33.08 -18.11
C ARG A 336 16.82 -33.72 -18.31
N GLY A 337 17.11 -34.73 -17.50
CA GLY A 337 18.28 -35.54 -17.63
C GLY A 337 18.38 -36.06 -19.10
N ARG A 338 19.41 -35.64 -19.78
CA ARG A 338 19.80 -36.27 -21.07
C ARG A 338 20.12 -37.74 -20.80
N VAL A 339 19.27 -38.63 -21.28
CA VAL A 339 19.59 -40.05 -21.39
C VAL A 339 20.74 -40.17 -22.38
N PRO A 340 21.88 -40.78 -22.03
CA PRO A 340 22.94 -41.01 -23.00
C PRO A 340 22.51 -42.11 -23.98
N SER A 341 22.53 -41.81 -25.26
CA SER A 341 22.39 -42.82 -26.32
C SER A 341 23.53 -43.83 -26.27
N PRO A 342 23.29 -45.15 -26.52
CA PRO A 342 24.36 -46.14 -26.53
C PRO A 342 25.28 -45.92 -27.74
N ARG A 343 26.57 -45.75 -27.45
CA ARG A 343 27.66 -45.69 -28.45
C ARG A 343 27.76 -47.02 -29.16
N ALA A 344 27.54 -47.04 -30.46
CA ALA A 344 27.89 -48.16 -31.34
C ALA A 344 29.43 -48.44 -31.31
N ALA A 345 29.78 -49.69 -31.08
CA ALA A 345 31.17 -50.19 -31.09
C ALA A 345 31.77 -50.05 -32.48
N ARG A 346 32.94 -49.44 -32.59
CA ARG A 346 33.79 -49.48 -33.82
C ARG A 346 34.69 -50.70 -33.80
N PRO A 347 34.88 -51.41 -34.95
CA PRO A 347 35.76 -52.56 -35.04
C PRO A 347 37.24 -52.16 -35.03
N PRO A 348 38.16 -53.10 -34.69
CA PRO A 348 39.60 -52.85 -34.53
C PRO A 348 40.29 -52.65 -35.86
N ARG A 349 41.15 -51.65 -35.97
CA ARG A 349 42.10 -51.49 -37.08
C ARG A 349 43.46 -52.22 -36.75
N GLY A 350 43.86 -53.04 -37.62
CA GLY A 350 45.13 -53.75 -37.57
C GLY A 350 46.37 -52.87 -37.80
N PRO A 351 47.59 -53.43 -37.61
CA PRO A 351 48.82 -52.66 -37.48
C PRO A 351 49.45 -52.29 -38.86
N SER A 352 49.96 -51.05 -38.96
CA SER A 352 50.82 -50.65 -40.11
C SER A 352 52.11 -50.01 -39.59
N ARG A 353 53.13 -50.70 -39.99
CA ARG A 353 54.60 -50.57 -40.13
C ARG A 353 55.19 -49.14 -39.98
N ALA A 354 56.34 -49.21 -39.35
CA ALA A 354 57.37 -48.20 -39.26
C ALA A 354 58.12 -47.94 -40.62
N ALA A 355 58.50 -46.67 -40.79
CA ALA A 355 59.72 -46.23 -41.52
C ALA A 355 59.74 -44.69 -41.31
N GLY A 356 60.72 -44.02 -40.84
CA GLY A 356 62.11 -44.11 -41.05
C GLY A 356 62.62 -42.77 -41.53
N SER A 357 63.55 -42.17 -40.76
CA SER A 357 64.69 -41.36 -41.19
C SER A 357 64.50 -39.84 -41.49
N ARG A 358 65.15 -39.07 -40.65
CA ARG A 358 66.24 -38.12 -40.92
C ARG A 358 65.95 -36.69 -41.35
N ARG A 359 66.53 -35.81 -40.50
CA ARG A 359 67.34 -34.61 -40.80
C ARG A 359 66.63 -33.45 -41.54
N SER A 360 66.65 -32.35 -41.01
CA SER A 360 67.65 -31.34 -40.70
C SER A 360 67.07 -30.30 -39.67
#